data_2d290977bb2ba340f3b5b968c32f0ad1
#
_entry.id   2d290977bb2ba340f3b5b968c32f0ad1
#
_cell.length_a   1.000
_cell.length_b   1.000
_cell.length_c   1.000
_cell.angle_alpha   90.00
_cell.angle_beta   90.00
_cell.angle_gamma   90.00
#
_symmetry.space_group_name_H-M   'P 1'
#
loop_
_entity.id
_entity.type
_entity.pdbx_description
1 polymer ?
#
loop_
_entity_poly.entity_id
_entity_poly.type
_entity_poly.pdbx_seq_one_letter_code
_entity_poly.pdbx_strand_id
1 'polypeptide(L)'
;MKLFSSRVPATLLAALSVASCAKQEPPAAAPYAVYEVPLSQVAADLAAGKTTSVAVAQGYIERIKKYDDTLHSVILVSPLALDQARESDKRRAAGKALGPLDGVPILIKDNIDEAGVPTTAGSYAMLKNLPKRDSEVVKRLRAAGVVILGKANLSQWANWRASTAFNGSTVGGPVHNAYDTTRTASGSSSGSGVAASVSFAAATIGTETSGSITGPATVSGDVGLKSTIALVSRRGVVPVGLTQDTAGPMTRSVMDAALLLDVMAGTDPEDPYTADADAHKTSYSQALGSASVKGVRLGVMRGMHSDDPKIKPLFDAALAVLKAQGAELVDIDATKLPDVTPLMRKVLLYDFKQDVNAYLSSTPPEVTTRTLADLVAFNQSEEHEKLHTQENFVLAQATTGRDDPDYKSTLETLRRKVRAEGLDRLLKDNNVSALVSVTGTPASVSPPDGKPSSGVTADKPPDAAATSITTYAAAAEYPHLTVPMGVVEGLPVGISFTGPQWSEANLLAYGYTYEQAAHARVAPGEGPYGPKQQPSGGT
;
A
#
# COMPACT_ATOMS: atom_id res chain seq x y z
N MET A 1 -65.68 -25.25 -78.18
CA MET A 1 -66.60 -26.30 -77.68
C MET A 1 -66.09 -26.81 -76.34
N LYS A 2 -66.88 -26.61 -75.27
CA LYS A 2 -66.75 -27.19 -73.89
C LYS A 2 -65.48 -26.93 -73.09
N LEU A 3 -65.43 -25.95 -72.29
CA LEU A 3 -65.36 -25.75 -70.85
C LEU A 3 -65.21 -27.01 -69.99
N PHE A 4 -64.13 -27.07 -69.19
CA PHE A 4 -64.19 -27.73 -67.88
C PHE A 4 -63.35 -26.89 -66.88
N SER A 5 -64.11 -26.35 -65.93
CA SER A 5 -63.59 -25.68 -64.74
C SER A 5 -63.16 -26.70 -63.68
N SER A 6 -62.00 -26.59 -63.16
CA SER A 6 -61.61 -27.29 -61.91
C SER A 6 -61.26 -26.26 -60.83
N ARG A 7 -62.02 -26.23 -59.76
CA ARG A 7 -61.77 -25.48 -58.53
C ARG A 7 -60.72 -26.17 -57.71
N VAL A 8 -59.69 -25.42 -57.30
CA VAL A 8 -58.72 -25.84 -56.35
C VAL A 8 -59.10 -25.19 -55.01
N PRO A 9 -59.15 -25.94 -53.88
CA PRO A 9 -59.44 -25.38 -52.57
C PRO A 9 -58.24 -24.61 -51.95
N ALA A 10 -58.54 -23.45 -51.40
CA ALA A 10 -57.57 -22.64 -50.67
C ALA A 10 -57.30 -23.27 -49.32
N THR A 11 -56.05 -23.70 -49.15
CA THR A 11 -55.53 -24.15 -47.84
C THR A 11 -55.02 -22.95 -47.04
N LEU A 12 -55.70 -22.67 -45.90
CA LEU A 12 -55.25 -21.67 -44.91
C LEU A 12 -53.94 -22.09 -44.28
N LEU A 13 -52.82 -21.39 -44.56
CA LEU A 13 -51.59 -21.46 -43.79
C LEU A 13 -51.73 -20.54 -42.57
N ALA A 14 -51.92 -21.12 -41.40
CA ALA A 14 -51.80 -20.40 -40.14
C ALA A 14 -50.31 -20.15 -39.84
N ALA A 15 -49.87 -18.91 -40.00
CA ALA A 15 -48.53 -18.49 -39.55
C ALA A 15 -48.49 -18.40 -38.04
N LEU A 16 -47.85 -19.34 -37.37
CA LEU A 16 -47.47 -19.22 -35.96
C LEU A 16 -46.31 -18.21 -35.86
N SER A 17 -46.64 -16.99 -35.43
CA SER A 17 -45.64 -16.00 -34.99
C SER A 17 -45.10 -16.43 -33.62
N VAL A 18 -43.91 -17.03 -33.61
CA VAL A 18 -43.13 -17.23 -32.40
C VAL A 18 -42.62 -15.86 -31.95
N ALA A 19 -43.29 -15.26 -30.97
CA ALA A 19 -42.81 -14.07 -30.31
C ALA A 19 -41.56 -14.46 -29.51
N SER A 20 -40.36 -14.15 -30.03
CA SER A 20 -39.11 -14.22 -29.30
C SER A 20 -39.16 -13.18 -28.18
N CYS A 21 -39.42 -13.61 -26.96
CA CYS A 21 -39.17 -12.80 -25.77
C CYS A 21 -37.66 -12.63 -25.65
N ALA A 22 -37.11 -11.64 -26.34
CA ALA A 22 -35.79 -11.11 -25.98
C ALA A 22 -35.92 -10.61 -24.54
N LYS A 23 -35.25 -11.29 -23.60
CA LYS A 23 -35.06 -10.75 -22.25
C LYS A 23 -34.36 -9.42 -22.42
N GLN A 24 -35.08 -8.32 -22.24
CA GLN A 24 -34.46 -7.01 -22.07
C GLN A 24 -33.53 -7.10 -20.87
N GLU A 25 -32.23 -6.96 -21.10
CA GLU A 25 -31.29 -6.75 -19.99
C GLU A 25 -31.82 -5.52 -19.22
N PRO A 26 -31.87 -5.61 -17.88
CA PRO A 26 -32.25 -4.47 -17.07
C PRO A 26 -31.32 -3.30 -17.40
N PRO A 27 -31.83 -2.06 -17.45
CA PRO A 27 -30.97 -0.90 -17.70
C PRO A 27 -29.82 -0.92 -16.75
N ALA A 28 -28.61 -0.67 -17.28
CA ALA A 28 -27.37 -0.62 -16.48
C ALA A 28 -27.63 0.34 -15.31
N ALA A 29 -27.48 -0.17 -14.10
CA ALA A 29 -27.59 0.65 -12.89
C ALA A 29 -26.62 1.83 -12.99
N ALA A 30 -27.03 3.02 -12.56
CA ALA A 30 -26.17 4.19 -12.53
C ALA A 30 -24.85 3.84 -11.79
N PRO A 31 -23.69 4.32 -12.28
CA PRO A 31 -22.41 4.06 -11.62
C PRO A 31 -22.47 4.45 -10.14
N TYR A 32 -21.94 3.59 -9.28
CA TYR A 32 -21.82 3.90 -7.85
C TYR A 32 -20.82 5.04 -7.66
N ALA A 33 -21.22 6.08 -6.92
CA ALA A 33 -20.35 7.21 -6.61
C ALA A 33 -19.26 6.74 -5.63
N VAL A 34 -18.02 6.60 -6.10
CA VAL A 34 -16.92 5.97 -5.35
C VAL A 34 -16.00 6.99 -4.63
N TYR A 35 -16.12 8.29 -4.93
CA TYR A 35 -15.23 9.32 -4.39
C TYR A 35 -15.45 9.49 -2.88
N GLU A 36 -14.35 9.37 -2.10
CA GLU A 36 -14.31 9.48 -0.64
C GLU A 36 -15.22 8.48 0.12
N VAL A 37 -15.73 7.44 -0.54
CA VAL A 37 -16.50 6.39 0.14
C VAL A 37 -15.51 5.41 0.82
N PRO A 38 -15.52 5.28 2.16
CA PRO A 38 -14.67 4.31 2.86
C PRO A 38 -14.92 2.87 2.41
N LEU A 39 -13.92 2.01 2.50
CA LEU A 39 -14.06 0.57 2.20
C LEU A 39 -15.18 -0.06 3.04
N SER A 40 -15.25 0.26 4.32
CA SER A 40 -16.30 -0.18 5.26
C SER A 40 -17.71 0.21 4.79
N GLN A 41 -17.88 1.40 4.22
CA GLN A 41 -19.15 1.83 3.67
C GLN A 41 -19.49 1.10 2.36
N VAL A 42 -18.50 0.91 1.46
CA VAL A 42 -18.69 0.09 0.25
C VAL A 42 -19.16 -1.32 0.63
N ALA A 43 -18.50 -1.93 1.61
CA ALA A 43 -18.87 -3.25 2.14
C ALA A 43 -20.31 -3.28 2.70
N ALA A 44 -20.69 -2.26 3.48
CA ALA A 44 -22.04 -2.13 4.03
C ALA A 44 -23.11 -1.95 2.93
N ASP A 45 -22.83 -1.14 1.90
CA ASP A 45 -23.76 -0.91 0.81
C ASP A 45 -23.95 -2.15 -0.08
N LEU A 46 -22.88 -2.92 -0.31
CA LEU A 46 -22.95 -4.23 -0.95
C LEU A 46 -23.76 -5.24 -0.12
N ALA A 47 -23.56 -5.27 1.19
CA ALA A 47 -24.29 -6.16 2.09
C ALA A 47 -25.78 -5.81 2.16
N ALA A 48 -26.12 -4.52 2.10
CA ALA A 48 -27.49 -4.04 2.08
C ALA A 48 -28.18 -4.12 0.70
N GLY A 49 -27.47 -4.56 -0.34
CA GLY A 49 -28.00 -4.62 -1.71
C GLY A 49 -28.28 -3.24 -2.34
N LYS A 50 -27.68 -2.17 -1.81
CA LYS A 50 -27.83 -0.81 -2.37
C LYS A 50 -27.05 -0.63 -3.68
N THR A 51 -26.05 -1.47 -3.90
CA THR A 51 -25.20 -1.50 -5.09
C THR A 51 -24.76 -2.92 -5.40
N THR A 52 -24.09 -3.12 -6.54
CA THR A 52 -23.48 -4.38 -6.93
C THR A 52 -21.95 -4.23 -6.99
N SER A 53 -21.23 -5.35 -6.83
CA SER A 53 -19.78 -5.36 -6.98
C SER A 53 -19.33 -4.88 -8.36
N VAL A 54 -20.07 -5.26 -9.42
CA VAL A 54 -19.82 -4.77 -10.78
C VAL A 54 -19.98 -3.25 -10.86
N ALA A 55 -21.04 -2.66 -10.31
CA ALA A 55 -21.24 -1.21 -10.35
C ALA A 55 -20.14 -0.45 -9.61
N VAL A 56 -19.70 -0.97 -8.46
CA VAL A 56 -18.60 -0.39 -7.67
C VAL A 56 -17.27 -0.48 -8.44
N ALA A 57 -16.95 -1.66 -8.99
CA ALA A 57 -15.72 -1.86 -9.77
C ALA A 57 -15.69 -0.96 -11.02
N GLN A 58 -16.80 -0.84 -11.73
CA GLN A 58 -16.93 0.07 -12.87
C GLN A 58 -16.72 1.53 -12.48
N GLY A 59 -17.31 1.99 -11.37
CA GLY A 59 -17.11 3.35 -10.86
C GLY A 59 -15.64 3.67 -10.62
N TYR A 60 -14.87 2.76 -10.03
CA TYR A 60 -13.43 2.92 -9.85
C TYR A 60 -12.67 2.90 -11.19
N ILE A 61 -12.98 1.96 -12.10
CA ILE A 61 -12.34 1.88 -13.43
C ILE A 61 -12.57 3.16 -14.24
N GLU A 62 -13.78 3.71 -14.22
CA GLU A 62 -14.09 4.97 -14.89
C GLU A 62 -13.30 6.14 -14.29
N ARG A 63 -13.16 6.17 -12.96
CA ARG A 63 -12.40 7.20 -12.29
C ARG A 63 -10.89 7.10 -12.61
N ILE A 64 -10.32 5.89 -12.64
CA ILE A 64 -8.94 5.64 -13.09
C ILE A 64 -8.75 6.17 -14.52
N LYS A 65 -9.62 5.75 -15.46
CA LYS A 65 -9.55 6.20 -16.87
C LYS A 65 -9.64 7.71 -17.03
N LYS A 66 -10.37 8.38 -16.14
CA LYS A 66 -10.58 9.83 -16.23
C LYS A 66 -9.40 10.65 -15.73
N TYR A 67 -8.67 10.14 -14.73
CA TYR A 67 -7.73 10.98 -13.99
C TYR A 67 -6.30 10.44 -13.87
N ASP A 68 -6.06 9.14 -14.13
CA ASP A 68 -4.76 8.53 -13.84
C ASP A 68 -3.69 8.87 -14.88
N ASP A 69 -4.06 9.34 -16.08
CA ASP A 69 -3.11 9.86 -17.07
C ASP A 69 -2.25 11.03 -16.53
N THR A 70 -2.72 11.72 -15.49
CA THR A 70 -1.96 12.77 -14.80
C THR A 70 -1.16 12.24 -13.62
N LEU A 71 -1.64 11.18 -12.96
CA LEU A 71 -1.08 10.71 -11.68
C LEU A 71 -0.16 9.51 -11.84
N HIS A 72 -0.38 8.68 -12.87
CA HIS A 72 0.37 7.45 -13.16
C HIS A 72 0.43 6.50 -11.95
N SER A 73 -0.65 6.44 -11.18
CA SER A 73 -0.71 5.65 -9.95
C SER A 73 -1.09 4.18 -10.17
N VAL A 74 -1.64 3.84 -11.35
CA VAL A 74 -2.09 2.49 -11.72
C VAL A 74 -1.34 2.02 -12.96
N ILE A 75 -0.59 0.92 -12.85
CA ILE A 75 0.09 0.32 -14.00
C ILE A 75 -0.92 -0.46 -14.87
N LEU A 76 -1.86 -1.17 -14.22
CA LEU A 76 -2.75 -2.08 -14.90
C LEU A 76 -4.08 -2.21 -14.15
N VAL A 77 -5.18 -2.00 -14.85
CA VAL A 77 -6.49 -2.48 -14.41
C VAL A 77 -6.58 -3.97 -14.77
N SER A 78 -6.85 -4.83 -13.79
CA SER A 78 -6.86 -6.28 -13.98
C SER A 78 -7.94 -6.69 -14.99
N PRO A 79 -7.62 -7.46 -16.03
CA PRO A 79 -8.61 -8.00 -16.96
C PRO A 79 -9.61 -8.93 -16.27
N LEU A 80 -9.29 -9.43 -15.08
CA LEU A 80 -10.12 -10.34 -14.30
C LEU A 80 -11.07 -9.61 -13.34
N ALA A 81 -10.93 -8.29 -13.16
CA ALA A 81 -11.63 -7.53 -12.11
C ALA A 81 -13.17 -7.62 -12.23
N LEU A 82 -13.71 -7.40 -13.42
CA LEU A 82 -15.16 -7.44 -13.61
C LEU A 82 -15.74 -8.86 -13.53
N ASP A 83 -14.96 -9.89 -13.88
CA ASP A 83 -15.40 -11.28 -13.69
C ASP A 83 -15.43 -11.65 -12.21
N GLN A 84 -14.42 -11.26 -11.44
CA GLN A 84 -14.42 -11.40 -9.97
C GLN A 84 -15.64 -10.69 -9.35
N ALA A 85 -15.94 -9.48 -9.80
CA ALA A 85 -17.10 -8.72 -9.34
C ALA A 85 -18.43 -9.42 -9.66
N ARG A 86 -18.60 -9.93 -10.89
CA ARG A 86 -19.79 -10.71 -11.28
C ARG A 86 -19.97 -11.97 -10.43
N GLU A 87 -18.89 -12.67 -10.11
CA GLU A 87 -18.94 -13.84 -9.24
C GLU A 87 -19.34 -13.47 -7.81
N SER A 88 -18.89 -12.32 -7.29
CA SER A 88 -19.39 -11.79 -6.00
C SER A 88 -20.88 -11.50 -6.05
N ASP A 89 -21.36 -10.80 -7.07
CA ASP A 89 -22.79 -10.49 -7.22
C ASP A 89 -23.66 -11.75 -7.28
N LYS A 90 -23.19 -12.81 -7.98
CA LYS A 90 -23.87 -14.12 -7.99
C LYS A 90 -23.91 -14.77 -6.60
N ARG A 91 -22.79 -14.73 -5.85
CA ARG A 91 -22.75 -15.27 -4.48
C ARG A 91 -23.72 -14.52 -3.56
N ARG A 92 -23.73 -13.19 -3.63
CA ARG A 92 -24.62 -12.33 -2.83
C ARG A 92 -26.08 -12.59 -3.15
N ALA A 93 -26.43 -12.67 -4.44
CA ALA A 93 -27.81 -13.01 -4.87
C ALA A 93 -28.27 -14.38 -4.37
N ALA A 94 -27.33 -15.33 -4.19
CA ALA A 94 -27.60 -16.66 -3.65
C ALA A 94 -27.54 -16.71 -2.11
N GLY A 95 -27.31 -15.62 -1.40
CA GLY A 95 -27.12 -15.57 0.06
C GLY A 95 -25.83 -16.27 0.55
N LYS A 96 -24.80 -16.35 -0.32
CA LYS A 96 -23.53 -17.07 -0.08
C LYS A 96 -22.32 -16.13 -0.12
N ALA A 97 -22.46 -14.90 0.37
CA ALA A 97 -21.34 -13.98 0.52
C ALA A 97 -20.24 -14.60 1.38
N LEU A 98 -18.97 -14.41 0.98
CA LEU A 98 -17.80 -15.00 1.64
C LEU A 98 -17.36 -14.26 2.91
N GLY A 99 -17.92 -13.07 3.15
CA GLY A 99 -17.62 -12.24 4.31
C GLY A 99 -17.95 -10.78 4.07
N PRO A 100 -17.59 -9.91 5.02
CA PRO A 100 -17.89 -8.47 4.93
C PRO A 100 -17.31 -7.82 3.67
N LEU A 101 -16.12 -8.25 3.25
CA LEU A 101 -15.38 -7.66 2.12
C LEU A 101 -15.67 -8.33 0.77
N ASP A 102 -16.63 -9.29 0.69
CA ASP A 102 -16.97 -9.93 -0.59
C ASP A 102 -17.46 -8.88 -1.58
N GLY A 103 -16.79 -8.78 -2.74
CA GLY A 103 -17.12 -7.87 -3.81
C GLY A 103 -16.52 -6.45 -3.69
N VAL A 104 -15.75 -6.16 -2.65
CA VAL A 104 -15.08 -4.85 -2.49
C VAL A 104 -13.83 -4.78 -3.38
N PRO A 105 -13.73 -3.78 -4.30
CA PRO A 105 -12.57 -3.66 -5.18
C PRO A 105 -11.40 -2.95 -4.50
N ILE A 106 -10.19 -3.55 -4.59
CA ILE A 106 -8.93 -2.95 -4.13
C ILE A 106 -7.83 -3.04 -5.18
N LEU A 107 -6.83 -2.18 -5.09
CA LEU A 107 -5.60 -2.28 -5.87
C LEU A 107 -4.48 -2.90 -5.01
N ILE A 108 -3.59 -3.65 -5.66
CA ILE A 108 -2.38 -4.18 -5.03
C ILE A 108 -1.14 -3.61 -5.71
N LYS A 109 -0.08 -3.35 -4.94
CA LYS A 109 1.20 -2.87 -5.48
C LYS A 109 1.78 -3.87 -6.49
N ASP A 110 2.41 -3.39 -7.56
CA ASP A 110 2.90 -4.23 -8.65
C ASP A 110 4.17 -5.04 -8.33
N ASN A 111 4.46 -5.23 -7.07
CA ASN A 111 5.41 -6.24 -6.59
C ASN A 111 4.72 -7.39 -5.82
N ILE A 112 3.39 -7.46 -5.84
CA ILE A 112 2.58 -8.52 -5.21
C ILE A 112 1.99 -9.38 -6.33
N ASP A 113 2.24 -10.70 -6.29
CA ASP A 113 1.80 -11.64 -7.30
C ASP A 113 0.28 -11.84 -7.29
N GLU A 114 -0.29 -11.72 -8.49
CA GLU A 114 -1.65 -12.11 -8.83
C GLU A 114 -1.59 -13.16 -9.95
N ALA A 115 -2.18 -14.32 -9.76
CA ALA A 115 -2.15 -15.40 -10.75
C ALA A 115 -2.76 -14.96 -12.09
N GLY A 116 -2.00 -15.13 -13.17
CA GLY A 116 -2.42 -14.77 -14.53
C GLY A 116 -2.40 -13.28 -14.86
N VAL A 117 -1.87 -12.44 -13.96
CA VAL A 117 -1.72 -10.99 -14.16
C VAL A 117 -0.24 -10.61 -14.00
N PRO A 118 0.33 -9.76 -14.87
CA PRO A 118 1.74 -9.39 -14.76
C PRO A 118 2.09 -8.80 -13.40
N THR A 119 3.25 -9.21 -12.86
CA THR A 119 3.90 -8.60 -11.70
C THR A 119 5.28 -8.15 -12.14
N THR A 120 5.44 -6.83 -12.37
CA THR A 120 6.64 -6.31 -13.03
C THR A 120 7.67 -5.72 -12.07
N ALA A 121 7.33 -5.48 -10.81
CA ALA A 121 8.13 -4.66 -9.90
C ALA A 121 8.53 -3.30 -10.53
N GLY A 122 7.75 -2.85 -11.53
CA GLY A 122 7.99 -1.64 -12.31
C GLY A 122 9.12 -1.73 -13.33
N SER A 123 9.65 -2.92 -13.64
CA SER A 123 10.83 -3.13 -14.49
C SER A 123 10.49 -3.84 -15.81
N TYR A 124 11.10 -3.41 -16.89
CA TYR A 124 11.05 -4.08 -18.19
C TYR A 124 11.58 -5.51 -18.13
N ALA A 125 12.51 -5.82 -17.23
CA ALA A 125 13.01 -7.17 -17.03
C ALA A 125 11.91 -8.16 -16.63
N MET A 126 10.79 -7.68 -16.07
CA MET A 126 9.72 -8.48 -15.51
C MET A 126 8.39 -8.39 -16.28
N LEU A 127 8.34 -7.75 -17.45
CA LEU A 127 7.11 -7.60 -18.25
C LEU A 127 6.43 -8.93 -18.59
N LYS A 128 7.20 -10.02 -18.70
CA LYS A 128 6.69 -11.36 -19.00
C LYS A 128 6.46 -12.22 -17.75
N ASN A 129 6.59 -11.62 -16.56
CA ASN A 129 6.33 -12.34 -15.31
C ASN A 129 4.82 -12.45 -15.09
N LEU A 130 4.26 -13.57 -15.52
CA LEU A 130 2.88 -13.98 -15.27
C LEU A 130 2.88 -15.08 -14.19
N PRO A 131 2.72 -14.73 -12.92
CA PRO A 131 2.70 -15.71 -11.83
C PRO A 131 1.64 -16.77 -12.06
N LYS A 132 1.97 -18.04 -11.77
CA LYS A 132 1.04 -19.18 -11.90
C LYS A 132 0.14 -19.33 -10.67
N ARG A 133 0.49 -18.68 -9.57
CA ARG A 133 -0.27 -18.70 -8.32
C ARG A 133 -0.28 -17.31 -7.68
N ASP A 134 -1.31 -17.06 -6.90
CA ASP A 134 -1.42 -15.87 -6.08
C ASP A 134 -0.34 -15.83 -4.99
N SER A 135 0.10 -14.64 -4.63
CA SER A 135 0.73 -14.43 -3.32
C SER A 135 -0.23 -14.86 -2.21
N GLU A 136 0.28 -15.18 -1.02
CA GLU A 136 -0.62 -15.54 0.09
C GLU A 136 -1.57 -14.39 0.45
N VAL A 137 -1.11 -13.14 0.34
CA VAL A 137 -1.96 -11.95 0.54
C VAL A 137 -3.13 -11.95 -0.43
N VAL A 138 -2.89 -12.12 -1.74
CA VAL A 138 -3.96 -12.13 -2.76
C VAL A 138 -4.86 -13.35 -2.57
N LYS A 139 -4.31 -14.51 -2.27
CA LYS A 139 -5.09 -15.73 -1.99
C LYS A 139 -6.07 -15.52 -0.83
N ARG A 140 -5.65 -14.89 0.27
CA ARG A 140 -6.51 -14.59 1.43
C ARG A 140 -7.57 -13.55 1.09
N LEU A 141 -7.19 -12.49 0.40
CA LEU A 141 -8.13 -11.46 -0.06
C LEU A 141 -9.22 -12.06 -0.96
N ARG A 142 -8.84 -12.92 -1.92
CA ARG A 142 -9.80 -13.64 -2.77
C ARG A 142 -10.67 -14.63 -2.00
N ALA A 143 -10.10 -15.31 -1.00
CA ALA A 143 -10.87 -16.19 -0.13
C ALA A 143 -11.95 -15.44 0.68
N ALA A 144 -11.70 -14.17 0.99
CA ALA A 144 -12.69 -13.26 1.59
C ALA A 144 -13.63 -12.59 0.55
N GLY A 145 -13.46 -12.92 -0.74
CA GLY A 145 -14.28 -12.40 -1.83
C GLY A 145 -13.89 -11.00 -2.35
N VAL A 146 -12.76 -10.46 -1.89
CA VAL A 146 -12.24 -9.16 -2.36
C VAL A 146 -11.94 -9.24 -3.85
N VAL A 147 -12.30 -8.19 -4.60
CA VAL A 147 -12.01 -8.04 -6.02
C VAL A 147 -10.65 -7.35 -6.18
N ILE A 148 -9.70 -8.03 -6.81
CA ILE A 148 -8.42 -7.40 -7.17
C ILE A 148 -8.65 -6.58 -8.43
N LEU A 149 -8.74 -5.26 -8.25
CA LEU A 149 -9.06 -4.30 -9.31
C LEU A 149 -7.91 -4.11 -10.30
N GLY A 150 -6.66 -4.30 -9.83
CA GLY A 150 -5.47 -4.14 -10.65
C GLY A 150 -4.20 -3.92 -9.86
N LYS A 151 -3.17 -3.44 -10.58
CA LYS A 151 -1.81 -3.27 -10.09
C LYS A 151 -1.47 -1.78 -9.97
N ALA A 152 -1.17 -1.33 -8.76
CA ALA A 152 -0.71 0.03 -8.48
C ALA A 152 0.78 0.20 -8.83
N ASN A 153 1.14 1.34 -9.38
CA ASN A 153 2.52 1.71 -9.68
C ASN A 153 3.36 1.84 -8.39
N LEU A 154 4.68 1.85 -8.53
CA LEU A 154 5.60 1.81 -7.40
C LEU A 154 6.93 2.46 -7.79
N SER A 155 7.74 2.83 -6.82
CA SER A 155 9.16 3.03 -7.09
C SER A 155 9.77 1.69 -7.46
N GLN A 156 10.37 1.64 -8.65
CA GLN A 156 10.90 0.43 -9.27
C GLN A 156 11.74 -0.41 -8.30
N TRP A 157 11.51 -1.74 -8.27
CA TRP A 157 12.16 -2.67 -7.34
C TRP A 157 12.05 -2.23 -5.87
N ALA A 158 10.88 -1.73 -5.48
CA ALA A 158 10.59 -1.21 -4.15
C ALA A 158 11.60 -0.12 -3.70
N ASN A 159 12.08 0.70 -4.65
CA ASN A 159 13.08 1.76 -4.44
C ASN A 159 14.46 1.24 -3.99
N TRP A 160 14.79 -0.02 -4.28
CA TRP A 160 16.07 -0.62 -3.87
C TRP A 160 17.14 -0.61 -4.96
N ARG A 161 16.79 -0.24 -6.19
CA ARG A 161 17.71 -0.26 -7.33
C ARG A 161 18.92 0.65 -7.14
N ALA A 162 18.68 1.89 -6.67
CA ALA A 162 19.70 2.92 -6.51
C ALA A 162 19.62 3.59 -5.14
N SER A 163 20.63 4.36 -4.79
CA SER A 163 20.63 5.20 -3.59
C SER A 163 19.76 6.45 -3.72
N THR A 164 19.37 6.82 -4.94
CA THR A 164 18.50 7.96 -5.23
C THR A 164 17.06 7.52 -5.44
N ALA A 165 16.12 8.18 -4.76
CA ALA A 165 14.71 7.84 -4.87
C ALA A 165 14.11 8.26 -6.21
N PHE A 166 13.42 7.33 -6.87
CA PHE A 166 12.55 7.59 -7.99
C PHE A 166 11.13 7.10 -7.66
N ASN A 167 10.19 8.03 -7.58
CA ASN A 167 8.82 7.71 -7.16
C ASN A 167 7.98 7.31 -8.37
N GLY A 168 8.36 6.22 -9.01
CA GLY A 168 7.75 5.68 -10.21
C GLY A 168 8.56 4.53 -10.76
N SER A 169 8.23 4.12 -11.97
CA SER A 169 8.82 2.94 -12.60
C SER A 169 9.07 3.18 -14.08
N THR A 170 9.97 2.39 -14.67
CA THR A 170 10.19 2.43 -16.12
C THR A 170 8.96 1.93 -16.90
N VAL A 171 8.15 1.05 -16.28
CA VAL A 171 6.91 0.53 -16.88
C VAL A 171 5.75 1.52 -16.77
N GLY A 172 5.56 2.13 -15.59
CA GLY A 172 4.38 2.97 -15.30
C GLY A 172 4.65 4.48 -15.33
N GLY A 173 5.90 4.90 -15.54
CA GLY A 173 6.29 6.31 -15.46
C GLY A 173 6.38 6.86 -14.04
N PRO A 174 6.66 8.17 -13.88
CA PRO A 174 6.72 8.85 -12.59
C PRO A 174 5.32 8.98 -11.98
N VAL A 175 5.19 8.68 -10.68
CA VAL A 175 3.94 8.89 -9.94
C VAL A 175 3.91 10.30 -9.39
N HIS A 176 2.81 11.01 -9.62
CA HIS A 176 2.61 12.38 -9.18
C HIS A 176 1.72 12.45 -7.93
N ASN A 177 2.04 13.39 -7.03
CA ASN A 177 1.26 13.62 -5.82
C ASN A 177 -0.10 14.25 -6.17
N ALA A 178 -1.19 13.76 -5.57
CA ALA A 178 -2.54 14.22 -5.87
C ALA A 178 -2.88 15.61 -5.33
N TYR A 179 -2.17 16.08 -4.30
CA TYR A 179 -2.36 17.42 -3.75
C TYR A 179 -1.64 18.51 -4.54
N ASP A 180 -0.53 18.14 -5.19
CA ASP A 180 0.26 19.00 -6.06
C ASP A 180 1.17 18.12 -6.93
N THR A 181 0.92 18.07 -8.23
CA THR A 181 1.64 17.20 -9.16
C THR A 181 3.12 17.56 -9.35
N THR A 182 3.57 18.71 -8.83
CA THR A 182 4.99 19.06 -8.77
C THR A 182 5.71 18.50 -7.56
N ARG A 183 5.00 17.76 -6.70
CA ARG A 183 5.52 17.20 -5.46
C ARG A 183 5.70 15.68 -5.56
N THR A 184 6.59 15.16 -4.71
CA THR A 184 6.84 13.73 -4.61
C THR A 184 5.60 12.98 -4.09
N ALA A 185 5.30 11.83 -4.68
CA ALA A 185 4.36 10.86 -4.11
C ALA A 185 5.00 9.99 -3.01
N SER A 186 6.29 10.23 -2.68
CA SER A 186 7.08 9.33 -1.84
C SER A 186 7.14 7.91 -2.42
N GLY A 187 7.66 6.94 -1.66
CA GLY A 187 7.80 5.56 -2.16
C GLY A 187 8.19 4.59 -1.04
N SER A 188 8.24 3.34 -1.40
CA SER A 188 8.08 2.76 -2.75
C SER A 188 6.63 2.42 -3.14
N SER A 189 5.64 2.45 -2.24
CA SER A 189 4.23 2.26 -2.59
C SER A 189 3.58 3.56 -3.10
N SER A 190 4.28 4.28 -4.01
CA SER A 190 3.87 5.60 -4.52
C SER A 190 2.48 5.57 -5.15
N GLY A 191 2.26 4.65 -6.09
CA GLY A 191 0.95 4.51 -6.75
C GLY A 191 -0.13 4.02 -5.80
N SER A 192 0.20 3.13 -4.82
CA SER A 192 -0.78 2.67 -3.83
C SER A 192 -1.29 3.82 -2.97
N GLY A 193 -0.40 4.71 -2.47
CA GLY A 193 -0.81 5.87 -1.70
C GLY A 193 -1.67 6.82 -2.52
N VAL A 194 -1.20 7.22 -3.70
CA VAL A 194 -1.96 8.13 -4.56
C VAL A 194 -3.31 7.54 -4.94
N ALA A 195 -3.38 6.27 -5.36
CA ALA A 195 -4.64 5.62 -5.75
C ALA A 195 -5.65 5.52 -4.59
N ALA A 196 -5.19 5.26 -3.35
CA ALA A 196 -6.04 5.28 -2.16
C ALA A 196 -6.59 6.68 -1.90
N SER A 197 -5.71 7.68 -1.93
CA SER A 197 -6.03 9.09 -1.67
C SER A 197 -7.10 9.65 -2.59
N VAL A 198 -7.00 9.35 -3.90
CA VAL A 198 -7.91 9.86 -4.93
C VAL A 198 -9.12 8.97 -5.20
N SER A 199 -9.33 7.94 -4.39
CA SER A 199 -10.44 6.98 -4.56
C SER A 199 -10.42 6.27 -5.92
N PHE A 200 -9.28 5.70 -6.32
CA PHE A 200 -9.19 4.78 -7.48
C PHE A 200 -9.50 3.32 -7.10
N ALA A 201 -9.63 3.07 -5.81
CA ALA A 201 -10.13 1.83 -5.23
C ALA A 201 -10.73 2.10 -3.84
N ALA A 202 -11.40 1.13 -3.27
CA ALA A 202 -11.89 1.22 -1.89
C ALA A 202 -10.71 1.34 -0.90
N ALA A 203 -9.63 0.63 -1.20
CA ALA A 203 -8.35 0.68 -0.50
C ALA A 203 -7.24 0.14 -1.41
N THR A 204 -5.99 0.21 -0.95
CA THR A 204 -4.85 -0.39 -1.64
C THR A 204 -3.98 -1.20 -0.68
N ILE A 205 -3.23 -2.16 -1.24
CA ILE A 205 -2.17 -2.86 -0.50
C ILE A 205 -0.82 -2.38 -1.02
N GLY A 206 0.00 -1.87 -0.10
CA GLY A 206 1.40 -1.56 -0.33
C GLY A 206 2.33 -2.63 0.21
N THR A 207 3.64 -2.41 0.06
CA THR A 207 4.68 -3.18 0.75
C THR A 207 5.68 -2.23 1.39
N GLU A 208 6.24 -2.64 2.51
CA GLU A 208 7.27 -1.86 3.20
C GLU A 208 8.45 -2.75 3.62
N THR A 209 9.65 -2.27 3.29
CA THR A 209 10.90 -2.71 3.89
C THR A 209 11.37 -1.70 4.92
N SER A 210 11.29 -0.39 4.59
CA SER A 210 11.55 0.73 5.50
C SER A 210 10.85 1.99 4.96
N GLY A 211 9.71 2.35 5.52
CA GLY A 211 8.95 3.55 5.17
C GLY A 211 8.09 3.45 3.91
N SER A 212 8.09 2.32 3.21
CA SER A 212 7.45 2.23 1.88
C SER A 212 5.92 2.07 1.88
N ILE A 213 5.27 1.99 3.03
CA ILE A 213 3.82 2.16 3.24
C ILE A 213 3.57 3.50 3.92
N THR A 214 4.25 3.73 5.05
CA THR A 214 3.97 4.85 5.93
C THR A 214 4.37 6.20 5.34
N GLY A 215 5.45 6.25 4.56
CA GLY A 215 5.89 7.45 3.85
C GLY A 215 4.89 7.89 2.76
N PRO A 216 4.57 7.05 1.75
CA PRO A 216 3.56 7.38 0.75
C PRO A 216 2.18 7.65 1.36
N ALA A 217 1.75 6.90 2.38
CA ALA A 217 0.48 7.17 3.07
C ALA A 217 0.46 8.58 3.68
N THR A 218 1.54 9.00 4.34
CA THR A 218 1.65 10.33 4.94
C THR A 218 1.49 11.45 3.92
N VAL A 219 2.22 11.41 2.80
CA VAL A 219 2.17 12.49 1.79
C VAL A 219 0.93 12.41 0.89
N SER A 220 0.19 11.32 0.98
CA SER A 220 -1.09 11.12 0.29
C SER A 220 -2.31 11.37 1.19
N GLY A 221 -2.09 11.71 2.48
CA GLY A 221 -3.18 11.94 3.43
C GLY A 221 -3.98 10.68 3.76
N ASP A 222 -3.31 9.54 3.79
CA ASP A 222 -3.89 8.23 4.04
C ASP A 222 -3.44 7.64 5.37
N VAL A 223 -4.18 6.65 5.85
CA VAL A 223 -3.75 5.71 6.89
C VAL A 223 -2.89 4.64 6.23
N GLY A 224 -1.72 4.40 6.79
CA GLY A 224 -0.82 3.33 6.36
C GLY A 224 -0.40 2.45 7.54
N LEU A 225 -0.56 1.14 7.41
CA LEU A 225 -0.18 0.19 8.45
C LEU A 225 0.91 -0.76 7.96
N LYS A 226 2.10 -0.63 8.52
CA LYS A 226 3.13 -1.66 8.49
C LYS A 226 2.94 -2.56 9.70
N SER A 227 2.57 -3.81 9.48
CA SER A 227 2.43 -4.78 10.56
C SER A 227 3.80 -5.24 11.12
N THR A 228 3.78 -5.93 12.24
CA THR A 228 4.89 -6.76 12.71
C THR A 228 5.37 -7.65 11.57
N ILE A 229 6.70 -7.71 11.34
CA ILE A 229 7.24 -8.66 10.37
C ILE A 229 6.84 -10.07 10.79
N ALA A 230 6.35 -10.83 9.83
CA ALA A 230 5.82 -12.18 10.03
C ALA A 230 4.33 -12.27 10.46
N LEU A 231 3.61 -11.18 10.68
CA LEU A 231 2.14 -11.24 10.85
C LEU A 231 1.42 -11.50 9.52
N VAL A 232 1.98 -10.97 8.42
CA VAL A 232 1.49 -11.14 7.05
C VAL A 232 2.55 -11.86 6.23
N SER A 233 2.15 -12.89 5.49
CA SER A 233 3.07 -13.65 4.63
C SER A 233 3.65 -12.80 3.51
N ARG A 234 4.93 -13.05 3.19
CA ARG A 234 5.68 -12.39 2.12
C ARG A 234 5.81 -13.27 0.88
N ARG A 235 5.23 -14.47 0.90
CA ARG A 235 5.23 -15.38 -0.24
C ARG A 235 4.52 -14.75 -1.44
N GLY A 236 5.21 -14.72 -2.58
CA GLY A 236 4.72 -14.08 -3.80
C GLY A 236 4.78 -12.56 -3.77
N VAL A 237 5.64 -11.99 -2.91
CA VAL A 237 6.03 -10.57 -2.95
C VAL A 237 7.44 -10.49 -3.51
N VAL A 238 7.66 -9.66 -4.54
CA VAL A 238 9.02 -9.38 -5.05
C VAL A 238 9.82 -8.71 -3.94
N PRO A 239 10.91 -9.35 -3.47
CA PRO A 239 11.55 -8.94 -2.22
C PRO A 239 12.54 -7.79 -2.38
N VAL A 240 12.77 -7.08 -1.27
CA VAL A 240 14.01 -6.34 -0.99
C VAL A 240 14.83 -7.12 0.04
N GLY A 241 14.23 -7.51 1.16
CA GLY A 241 14.88 -8.33 2.18
C GLY A 241 13.86 -8.91 3.15
N LEU A 242 13.77 -10.24 3.19
CA LEU A 242 12.78 -10.95 4.01
C LEU A 242 12.92 -10.72 5.52
N THR A 243 14.00 -10.11 5.99
CA THR A 243 14.15 -9.70 7.39
C THR A 243 13.26 -8.49 7.74
N GLN A 244 12.87 -7.68 6.74
CA GLN A 244 12.13 -6.43 6.99
C GLN A 244 10.88 -6.26 6.10
N ASP A 245 10.71 -7.07 5.03
CA ASP A 245 9.60 -6.92 4.12
C ASP A 245 8.27 -7.33 4.75
N THR A 246 7.22 -6.55 4.48
CA THR A 246 5.83 -6.90 4.77
C THR A 246 4.89 -6.24 3.77
N ALA A 247 3.70 -6.82 3.57
CA ALA A 247 2.60 -6.16 2.90
C ALA A 247 1.65 -5.55 3.94
N GLY A 248 1.01 -4.43 3.58
CA GLY A 248 0.08 -3.78 4.50
C GLY A 248 -0.91 -2.84 3.81
N PRO A 249 -2.02 -2.54 4.47
CA PRO A 249 -3.08 -1.69 3.93
C PRO A 249 -2.69 -0.22 3.91
N MET A 250 -3.14 0.47 2.85
CA MET A 250 -3.15 1.91 2.71
C MET A 250 -4.58 2.35 2.40
N THR A 251 -5.18 3.13 3.29
CA THR A 251 -6.62 3.34 3.35
C THR A 251 -6.97 4.79 3.74
N ARG A 252 -8.24 5.15 3.61
CA ARG A 252 -8.72 6.47 4.03
C ARG A 252 -9.16 6.53 5.49
N SER A 253 -9.26 5.38 6.17
CA SER A 253 -9.60 5.31 7.59
C SER A 253 -8.88 4.16 8.31
N VAL A 254 -8.74 4.28 9.63
CA VAL A 254 -8.15 3.23 10.48
C VAL A 254 -9.04 1.99 10.51
N MET A 255 -10.38 2.14 10.47
CA MET A 255 -11.31 1.02 10.38
C MET A 255 -11.06 0.17 9.12
N ASP A 256 -10.85 0.82 7.98
CA ASP A 256 -10.60 0.13 6.71
C ASP A 256 -9.27 -0.64 6.74
N ALA A 257 -8.23 -0.08 7.39
CA ALA A 257 -6.95 -0.76 7.59
C ALA A 257 -7.11 -2.00 8.48
N ALA A 258 -7.90 -1.90 9.54
CA ALA A 258 -8.18 -3.03 10.44
C ALA A 258 -8.94 -4.15 9.73
N LEU A 259 -9.96 -3.83 8.91
CA LEU A 259 -10.73 -4.80 8.11
C LEU A 259 -9.84 -5.57 7.12
N LEU A 260 -8.89 -4.90 6.48
CA LEU A 260 -7.95 -5.57 5.58
C LEU A 260 -6.94 -6.42 6.34
N LEU A 261 -6.44 -5.95 7.49
CA LEU A 261 -5.52 -6.74 8.32
C LEU A 261 -6.19 -8.01 8.86
N ASP A 262 -7.48 -7.97 9.23
CA ASP A 262 -8.25 -9.16 9.63
C ASP A 262 -8.18 -10.29 8.59
N VAL A 263 -8.15 -9.91 7.31
CA VAL A 263 -8.08 -10.88 6.19
C VAL A 263 -6.64 -11.30 5.91
N MET A 264 -5.68 -10.38 5.97
CA MET A 264 -4.30 -10.61 5.54
C MET A 264 -3.45 -11.36 6.56
N ALA A 265 -3.72 -11.16 7.87
CA ALA A 265 -2.92 -11.71 8.96
C ALA A 265 -3.08 -13.23 9.12
N GLY A 266 -1.99 -13.89 9.50
CA GLY A 266 -1.99 -15.31 9.90
C GLY A 266 -0.86 -16.13 9.31
N THR A 267 -0.69 -17.34 9.84
CA THR A 267 0.37 -18.28 9.49
C THR A 267 0.26 -18.79 8.06
N ASP A 268 1.38 -18.78 7.33
CA ASP A 268 1.55 -19.43 6.03
C ASP A 268 2.65 -20.49 6.14
N PRO A 269 2.34 -21.77 5.96
CA PRO A 269 3.35 -22.85 6.05
C PRO A 269 4.50 -22.70 5.04
N GLU A 270 4.29 -21.96 3.93
CA GLU A 270 5.31 -21.69 2.93
C GLU A 270 6.17 -20.43 3.25
N ASP A 271 5.81 -19.65 4.28
CA ASP A 271 6.65 -18.60 4.85
C ASP A 271 6.92 -18.89 6.33
N PRO A 272 8.00 -19.61 6.66
CA PRO A 272 8.29 -20.05 8.04
C PRO A 272 8.39 -18.94 9.07
N TYR A 273 8.67 -17.70 8.64
CA TYR A 273 8.66 -16.56 9.57
C TYR A 273 7.28 -16.31 10.18
N THR A 274 6.20 -16.72 9.51
CA THR A 274 4.82 -16.48 9.98
C THR A 274 4.34 -17.55 10.98
N ALA A 275 5.21 -18.44 11.45
CA ALA A 275 4.83 -19.58 12.29
C ALA A 275 3.99 -19.18 13.52
N ASP A 276 4.29 -18.04 14.13
CA ASP A 276 3.62 -17.56 15.34
C ASP A 276 2.44 -16.60 15.03
N ALA A 277 2.18 -16.26 13.75
CA ALA A 277 1.18 -15.26 13.39
C ALA A 277 -0.22 -15.58 13.92
N ASP A 278 -0.66 -16.83 13.85
CA ASP A 278 -1.98 -17.25 14.34
C ASP A 278 -2.13 -17.15 15.85
N ALA A 279 -1.02 -17.23 16.61
CA ALA A 279 -1.04 -17.04 18.07
C ALA A 279 -1.19 -15.56 18.48
N HIS A 280 -0.85 -14.63 17.57
CA HIS A 280 -0.83 -13.20 17.84
C HIS A 280 -1.92 -12.42 17.12
N LYS A 281 -2.49 -12.96 16.03
CA LYS A 281 -3.60 -12.29 15.35
C LYS A 281 -4.87 -12.25 16.21
N THR A 282 -5.67 -11.20 15.98
CA THR A 282 -6.96 -11.02 16.62
C THR A 282 -7.97 -10.48 15.61
N SER A 283 -9.22 -10.23 16.00
CA SER A 283 -10.21 -9.50 15.21
C SER A 283 -9.99 -8.00 15.36
N TYR A 284 -9.10 -7.44 14.54
CA TYR A 284 -8.65 -6.06 14.65
C TYR A 284 -9.80 -5.06 14.49
N SER A 285 -10.66 -5.25 13.48
CA SER A 285 -11.80 -4.37 13.23
C SER A 285 -12.84 -4.43 14.35
N GLN A 286 -13.11 -5.60 14.92
CA GLN A 286 -14.04 -5.74 16.05
C GLN A 286 -13.49 -5.07 17.30
N ALA A 287 -12.18 -5.14 17.54
CA ALA A 287 -11.55 -4.51 18.70
C ALA A 287 -11.71 -2.98 18.71
N LEU A 288 -11.90 -2.36 17.54
CA LEU A 288 -12.13 -0.91 17.43
C LEU A 288 -13.47 -0.46 18.04
N GLY A 289 -14.44 -1.35 18.20
CA GLY A 289 -15.71 -1.02 18.88
C GLY A 289 -15.55 -0.62 20.35
N SER A 290 -14.41 -0.97 20.98
CA SER A 290 -14.05 -0.58 22.34
C SER A 290 -12.74 0.22 22.41
N ALA A 291 -12.29 0.78 21.28
CA ALA A 291 -11.04 1.52 21.21
C ALA A 291 -11.02 2.71 22.16
N SER A 292 -9.93 2.89 22.91
CA SER A 292 -9.75 3.99 23.85
C SER A 292 -8.27 4.22 24.12
N VAL A 293 -7.90 5.47 24.36
CA VAL A 293 -6.58 5.86 24.88
C VAL A 293 -6.64 6.30 26.35
N LYS A 294 -7.80 6.18 26.99
CA LYS A 294 -7.98 6.64 28.37
C LYS A 294 -7.08 5.87 29.35
N GLY A 295 -6.23 6.60 30.06
CA GLY A 295 -5.24 6.04 30.99
C GLY A 295 -4.05 5.36 30.30
N VAL A 296 -3.97 5.39 28.97
CA VAL A 296 -2.82 4.86 28.23
C VAL A 296 -1.67 5.87 28.29
N ARG A 297 -0.49 5.41 28.68
CA ARG A 297 0.73 6.21 28.66
C ARG A 297 1.41 6.10 27.28
N LEU A 298 1.58 7.22 26.60
CA LEU A 298 2.17 7.32 25.28
C LEU A 298 3.45 8.16 25.34
N GLY A 299 4.55 7.62 24.81
CA GLY A 299 5.84 8.30 24.70
C GLY A 299 5.89 9.22 23.49
N VAL A 300 6.01 10.51 23.69
CA VAL A 300 6.09 11.52 22.64
C VAL A 300 7.55 11.72 22.23
N MET A 301 7.90 11.29 21.02
CA MET A 301 9.25 11.37 20.47
C MET A 301 9.55 12.82 20.06
N ARG A 302 10.28 13.56 20.88
CA ARG A 302 10.76 14.91 20.55
C ARG A 302 12.04 14.82 19.69
N GLY A 303 12.25 15.76 18.81
CA GLY A 303 13.09 15.63 17.64
C GLY A 303 12.31 14.98 16.49
N MET A 304 12.94 14.27 15.56
CA MET A 304 12.27 13.56 14.46
C MET A 304 11.15 14.42 13.80
N HIS A 305 11.49 15.65 13.39
CA HIS A 305 10.59 16.66 12.79
C HIS A 305 9.55 17.30 13.74
N SER A 306 9.45 16.88 15.00
CA SER A 306 8.48 17.46 15.95
C SER A 306 8.73 18.94 16.27
N ASP A 307 9.95 19.42 16.04
CA ASP A 307 10.37 20.79 16.30
C ASP A 307 10.42 21.67 15.03
N ASP A 308 10.08 21.11 13.86
CA ASP A 308 9.91 21.90 12.64
C ASP A 308 8.81 22.94 12.84
N PRO A 309 9.09 24.24 12.65
CA PRO A 309 8.14 25.29 12.95
C PRO A 309 6.83 25.25 12.14
N LYS A 310 6.83 24.56 10.99
CA LYS A 310 5.63 24.36 10.17
C LYS A 310 4.81 23.14 10.60
N ILE A 311 5.45 22.12 11.16
CA ILE A 311 4.82 20.85 11.56
C ILE A 311 4.40 20.91 13.05
N LYS A 312 5.21 21.52 13.90
CA LYS A 312 5.01 21.57 15.34
C LYS A 312 3.59 21.97 15.78
N PRO A 313 2.96 23.01 15.21
CA PRO A 313 1.60 23.38 15.61
C PRO A 313 0.57 22.29 15.38
N LEU A 314 0.68 21.53 14.27
CA LEU A 314 -0.20 20.40 13.97
C LEU A 314 0.08 19.22 14.89
N PHE A 315 1.34 18.93 15.17
CA PHE A 315 1.71 17.86 16.09
C PHE A 315 1.25 18.15 17.52
N ASP A 316 1.44 19.38 18.00
CA ASP A 316 0.95 19.79 19.33
C ASP A 316 -0.59 19.73 19.41
N ALA A 317 -1.30 20.09 18.33
CA ALA A 317 -2.75 19.94 18.25
C ALA A 317 -3.18 18.46 18.29
N ALA A 318 -2.49 17.59 17.57
CA ALA A 318 -2.74 16.14 17.59
C ALA A 318 -2.51 15.54 19.00
N LEU A 319 -1.44 15.96 19.66
CA LEU A 319 -1.16 15.57 21.06
C LEU A 319 -2.25 16.08 22.02
N ALA A 320 -2.76 17.29 21.80
CA ALA A 320 -3.87 17.83 22.60
C ALA A 320 -5.15 17.00 22.44
N VAL A 321 -5.44 16.49 21.21
CA VAL A 321 -6.55 15.56 20.98
C VAL A 321 -6.36 14.28 21.78
N LEU A 322 -5.20 13.63 21.70
CA LEU A 322 -4.91 12.40 22.47
C LEU A 322 -5.07 12.63 23.98
N LYS A 323 -4.56 13.75 24.48
CA LYS A 323 -4.71 14.14 25.89
C LYS A 323 -6.18 14.37 26.28
N ALA A 324 -6.97 15.01 25.42
CA ALA A 324 -8.40 15.23 25.63
C ALA A 324 -9.18 13.90 25.66
N GLN A 325 -8.72 12.87 24.91
CA GLN A 325 -9.26 11.52 24.96
C GLN A 325 -8.77 10.71 26.17
N GLY A 326 -7.95 11.30 27.04
CA GLY A 326 -7.53 10.72 28.32
C GLY A 326 -6.18 10.00 28.28
N ALA A 327 -5.38 10.15 27.23
CA ALA A 327 -4.01 9.66 27.20
C ALA A 327 -3.10 10.45 28.14
N GLU A 328 -2.13 9.77 28.76
CA GLU A 328 -1.01 10.36 29.47
C GLU A 328 0.18 10.47 28.53
N LEU A 329 0.68 11.68 28.30
CA LEU A 329 1.78 11.94 27.39
C LEU A 329 3.09 12.12 28.13
N VAL A 330 4.14 11.41 27.70
CA VAL A 330 5.49 11.44 28.29
C VAL A 330 6.47 11.87 27.22
N ASP A 331 7.09 13.04 27.36
CA ASP A 331 8.10 13.50 26.40
C ASP A 331 9.37 12.66 26.47
N ILE A 332 9.86 12.23 25.32
CA ILE A 332 11.06 11.42 25.15
C ILE A 332 12.00 12.12 24.14
N ASP A 333 13.25 12.35 24.55
CA ASP A 333 14.28 12.91 23.67
C ASP A 333 14.78 11.84 22.69
N ALA A 334 14.26 11.88 21.47
CA ALA A 334 14.61 10.97 20.38
C ALA A 334 15.90 11.34 19.66
N THR A 335 16.46 12.55 19.91
CA THR A 335 17.72 12.97 19.25
C THR A 335 18.94 12.14 19.67
N LYS A 336 18.81 11.41 20.78
CA LYS A 336 19.85 10.53 21.30
C LYS A 336 19.90 9.13 20.68
N LEU A 337 18.92 8.82 19.83
CA LEU A 337 18.93 7.54 19.10
C LEU A 337 20.02 7.57 18.02
N PRO A 338 20.91 6.55 17.97
CA PRO A 338 21.95 6.51 16.95
C PRO A 338 21.40 6.28 15.55
N ASP A 339 22.09 6.78 14.52
CA ASP A 339 21.78 6.42 13.15
C ASP A 339 22.10 4.93 12.90
N VAL A 340 21.07 4.16 12.57
CA VAL A 340 21.17 2.72 12.26
C VAL A 340 21.09 2.42 10.76
N THR A 341 20.91 3.45 9.94
CA THR A 341 20.75 3.32 8.49
C THR A 341 21.90 2.59 7.81
N PRO A 342 23.19 2.83 8.15
CA PRO A 342 24.29 2.10 7.53
C PRO A 342 24.27 0.60 7.84
N LEU A 343 23.92 0.21 9.08
CA LEU A 343 23.79 -1.20 9.46
C LEU A 343 22.61 -1.86 8.73
N MET A 344 21.47 -1.19 8.72
CA MET A 344 20.27 -1.65 8.02
C MET A 344 20.55 -1.86 6.52
N ARG A 345 21.14 -0.86 5.86
CA ARG A 345 21.51 -0.96 4.44
C ARG A 345 22.45 -2.15 4.18
N LYS A 346 23.42 -2.36 5.04
CA LYS A 346 24.37 -3.48 4.92
C LYS A 346 23.63 -4.83 5.01
N VAL A 347 22.74 -5.02 5.98
CA VAL A 347 21.91 -6.23 6.09
C VAL A 347 21.08 -6.45 4.80
N LEU A 348 20.41 -5.41 4.33
CA LEU A 348 19.56 -5.50 3.14
C LEU A 348 20.33 -5.79 1.85
N LEU A 349 21.60 -5.41 1.72
CA LEU A 349 22.43 -5.78 0.57
C LEU A 349 22.64 -7.29 0.48
N TYR A 350 22.90 -7.95 1.61
CA TYR A 350 23.00 -9.41 1.66
C TYR A 350 21.66 -10.10 1.42
N ASP A 351 20.62 -9.61 2.07
CA ASP A 351 19.27 -10.14 1.94
C ASP A 351 18.78 -10.08 0.48
N PHE A 352 18.92 -8.92 -0.16
CA PHE A 352 18.43 -8.69 -1.52
C PHE A 352 19.02 -9.69 -2.51
N LYS A 353 20.33 -9.93 -2.49
CA LYS A 353 20.95 -10.90 -3.40
C LYS A 353 20.31 -12.28 -3.29
N GLN A 354 20.15 -12.76 -2.06
CA GLN A 354 19.61 -14.10 -1.84
C GLN A 354 18.13 -14.18 -2.19
N ASP A 355 17.35 -13.21 -1.74
CA ASP A 355 15.89 -13.23 -1.86
C ASP A 355 15.45 -12.95 -3.30
N VAL A 356 16.07 -11.96 -3.99
CA VAL A 356 15.74 -11.70 -5.39
C VAL A 356 16.14 -12.85 -6.30
N ASN A 357 17.28 -13.53 -6.05
CA ASN A 357 17.66 -14.72 -6.81
C ASN A 357 16.64 -15.85 -6.63
N ALA A 358 16.17 -16.07 -5.40
CA ALA A 358 15.14 -17.07 -5.11
C ALA A 358 13.82 -16.73 -5.84
N TYR A 359 13.38 -15.46 -5.81
CA TYR A 359 12.19 -15.02 -6.52
C TYR A 359 12.35 -15.18 -8.04
N LEU A 360 13.40 -14.63 -8.63
CA LEU A 360 13.66 -14.72 -10.09
C LEU A 360 13.74 -16.15 -10.58
N SER A 361 14.35 -17.08 -9.81
CA SER A 361 14.41 -18.49 -10.18
C SER A 361 13.03 -19.14 -10.24
N SER A 362 12.03 -18.62 -9.53
CA SER A 362 10.65 -19.14 -9.48
C SER A 362 9.74 -18.55 -10.57
N THR A 363 10.17 -17.49 -11.27
CA THR A 363 9.38 -16.84 -12.32
C THR A 363 9.15 -17.74 -13.53
N PRO A 364 8.14 -17.51 -14.38
CA PRO A 364 7.94 -18.22 -15.62
C PRO A 364 9.17 -18.21 -16.54
N PRO A 365 9.38 -19.22 -17.39
CA PRO A 365 10.57 -19.31 -18.25
C PRO A 365 10.68 -18.18 -19.28
N GLU A 366 9.60 -17.47 -19.55
CA GLU A 366 9.55 -16.28 -20.41
C GLU A 366 10.30 -15.07 -19.82
N VAL A 367 10.52 -15.06 -18.50
CA VAL A 367 11.41 -14.12 -17.82
C VAL A 367 12.84 -14.64 -17.96
N THR A 368 13.67 -13.95 -18.70
CA THR A 368 15.04 -14.40 -19.00
C THR A 368 16.06 -14.00 -17.93
N THR A 369 15.75 -13.00 -17.11
CA THR A 369 16.56 -12.60 -15.96
C THR A 369 16.29 -13.54 -14.79
N ARG A 370 17.21 -14.48 -14.51
CA ARG A 370 17.04 -15.55 -13.52
C ARG A 370 17.80 -15.30 -12.22
N THR A 371 18.73 -14.36 -12.27
CA THR A 371 19.61 -13.98 -11.15
C THR A 371 19.76 -12.46 -11.07
N LEU A 372 20.25 -11.96 -9.94
CA LEU A 372 20.64 -10.56 -9.79
C LEU A 372 21.73 -10.15 -10.80
N ALA A 373 22.65 -11.06 -11.14
CA ALA A 373 23.66 -10.81 -12.17
C ALA A 373 23.02 -10.57 -13.54
N ASP A 374 22.03 -11.40 -13.93
CA ASP A 374 21.29 -11.22 -15.18
C ASP A 374 20.53 -9.89 -15.18
N LEU A 375 19.93 -9.53 -14.03
CA LEU A 375 19.20 -8.28 -13.88
C LEU A 375 20.12 -7.05 -14.01
N VAL A 376 21.33 -7.10 -13.42
CA VAL A 376 22.35 -6.06 -13.57
C VAL A 376 22.75 -5.89 -15.03
N ALA A 377 22.98 -7.02 -15.74
CA ALA A 377 23.34 -7.01 -17.16
C ALA A 377 22.18 -6.50 -18.04
N PHE A 378 20.95 -6.92 -17.76
CA PHE A 378 19.76 -6.44 -18.45
C PHE A 378 19.62 -4.91 -18.34
N ASN A 379 19.72 -4.36 -17.14
CA ASN A 379 19.61 -2.93 -16.91
C ASN A 379 20.69 -2.10 -17.63
N GLN A 380 21.86 -2.70 -17.93
CA GLN A 380 22.93 -2.05 -18.70
C GLN A 380 22.66 -2.05 -20.20
N SER A 381 21.89 -3.01 -20.69
CA SER A 381 21.61 -3.18 -22.13
C SER A 381 20.28 -2.59 -22.59
N GLU A 382 19.26 -2.58 -21.71
CA GLU A 382 17.92 -2.11 -22.05
C GLU A 382 17.80 -0.58 -21.95
N GLU A 383 17.40 0.08 -23.04
CA GLU A 383 17.38 1.54 -23.14
C GLU A 383 16.48 2.19 -22.09
N HIS A 384 15.31 1.62 -21.81
CA HIS A 384 14.39 2.15 -20.79
C HIS A 384 14.96 2.03 -19.38
N GLU A 385 15.83 1.05 -19.15
CA GLU A 385 16.44 0.83 -17.84
C GLU A 385 17.70 1.68 -17.62
N LYS A 386 18.36 2.16 -18.67
CA LYS A 386 19.56 3.02 -18.58
C LYS A 386 19.28 4.39 -17.95
N LEU A 387 18.02 4.79 -17.87
CA LEU A 387 17.62 6.05 -17.28
C LEU A 387 17.90 6.14 -15.78
N HIS A 388 18.09 4.99 -15.12
CA HIS A 388 18.28 4.90 -13.67
C HIS A 388 19.58 4.16 -13.34
N THR A 389 20.27 4.64 -12.31
CA THR A 389 21.45 3.98 -11.74
C THR A 389 21.06 2.70 -10.99
N GLN A 390 22.03 1.86 -10.64
CA GLN A 390 21.78 0.56 -10.00
C GLN A 390 22.84 0.18 -8.95
N GLU A 391 23.30 1.16 -8.18
CA GLU A 391 24.41 0.99 -7.22
C GLU A 391 24.11 -0.10 -6.20
N ASN A 392 22.90 -0.15 -5.66
CA ASN A 392 22.54 -1.16 -4.67
C ASN A 392 22.55 -2.57 -5.25
N PHE A 393 22.14 -2.74 -6.53
CA PHE A 393 22.22 -4.04 -7.20
C PHE A 393 23.65 -4.52 -7.36
N VAL A 394 24.54 -3.62 -7.78
CA VAL A 394 25.98 -3.92 -7.94
C VAL A 394 26.61 -4.26 -6.58
N LEU A 395 26.32 -3.48 -5.54
CA LEU A 395 26.82 -3.73 -4.19
C LEU A 395 26.26 -5.05 -3.61
N ALA A 396 24.96 -5.31 -3.80
CA ALA A 396 24.35 -6.55 -3.35
C ALA A 396 24.95 -7.77 -4.08
N GLN A 397 25.18 -7.66 -5.41
CA GLN A 397 25.79 -8.73 -6.19
C GLN A 397 27.20 -9.09 -5.70
N ALA A 398 27.94 -8.13 -5.15
CA ALA A 398 29.27 -8.34 -4.60
C ALA A 398 29.27 -9.05 -3.23
N THR A 399 28.13 -9.16 -2.54
CA THR A 399 28.04 -9.84 -1.23
C THR A 399 28.20 -11.36 -1.36
N THR A 400 28.61 -12.01 -0.27
CA THR A 400 28.83 -13.46 -0.19
C THR A 400 27.59 -14.27 0.22
N GLY A 401 26.54 -13.59 0.74
CA GLY A 401 25.28 -14.22 1.17
C GLY A 401 25.12 -14.28 2.71
N ARG A 402 23.97 -14.78 3.17
CA ARG A 402 23.57 -14.77 4.60
C ARG A 402 24.39 -15.66 5.53
N ASP A 403 25.15 -16.60 4.97
CA ASP A 403 26.06 -17.43 5.79
C ASP A 403 27.32 -16.71 6.20
N ASP A 404 27.61 -15.56 5.61
CA ASP A 404 28.76 -14.73 5.96
C ASP A 404 28.70 -14.32 7.44
N PRO A 405 29.79 -14.53 8.22
CA PRO A 405 29.86 -14.07 9.60
C PRO A 405 29.63 -12.56 9.76
N ASP A 406 30.03 -11.76 8.78
CA ASP A 406 29.83 -10.31 8.77
C ASP A 406 28.35 -9.94 8.66
N TYR A 407 27.56 -10.66 7.84
CA TYR A 407 26.12 -10.50 7.81
C TYR A 407 25.49 -10.81 9.18
N LYS A 408 25.82 -11.98 9.76
CA LYS A 408 25.23 -12.44 11.03
C LYS A 408 25.53 -11.45 12.16
N SER A 409 26.77 -11.00 12.28
CA SER A 409 27.19 -10.04 13.31
C SER A 409 26.55 -8.65 13.10
N THR A 410 26.39 -8.23 11.84
CA THR A 410 25.73 -6.95 11.49
C THR A 410 24.24 -6.99 11.84
N LEU A 411 23.54 -8.07 11.51
CA LEU A 411 22.12 -8.25 11.83
C LEU A 411 21.87 -8.30 13.34
N GLU A 412 22.72 -9.04 14.08
CA GLU A 412 22.65 -9.08 15.54
C GLU A 412 22.87 -7.69 16.16
N THR A 413 23.87 -6.97 15.67
CA THR A 413 24.18 -5.61 16.13
C THR A 413 23.02 -4.65 15.81
N LEU A 414 22.44 -4.72 14.60
CA LEU A 414 21.30 -3.92 14.20
C LEU A 414 20.12 -4.17 15.15
N ARG A 415 19.71 -5.44 15.30
CA ARG A 415 18.59 -5.82 16.17
C ARG A 415 18.80 -5.37 17.62
N ARG A 416 19.97 -5.55 18.17
CA ARG A 416 20.29 -5.08 19.53
C ARG A 416 20.15 -3.56 19.66
N LYS A 417 20.68 -2.80 18.69
CA LYS A 417 20.63 -1.32 18.71
C LYS A 417 19.20 -0.79 18.58
N VAL A 418 18.37 -1.38 17.71
CA VAL A 418 17.02 -0.88 17.47
C VAL A 418 16.00 -1.36 18.50
N ARG A 419 16.18 -2.56 19.07
CA ARG A 419 15.32 -3.16 20.10
C ARG A 419 15.81 -2.82 21.50
N ALA A 420 16.72 -3.64 22.06
CA ALA A 420 17.13 -3.56 23.46
C ALA A 420 17.76 -2.21 23.86
N GLU A 421 18.57 -1.60 22.99
CA GLU A 421 19.18 -0.28 23.21
C GLU A 421 18.32 0.88 22.65
N GLY A 422 17.34 0.58 21.83
CA GLY A 422 16.46 1.52 21.15
C GLY A 422 15.04 1.52 21.71
N LEU A 423 14.09 1.00 20.90
CA LEU A 423 12.64 1.13 21.17
C LEU A 423 12.21 0.45 22.48
N ASP A 424 12.69 -0.76 22.79
CA ASP A 424 12.31 -1.47 24.03
C ASP A 424 12.76 -0.69 25.27
N ARG A 425 13.98 -0.13 25.22
CA ARG A 425 14.51 0.72 26.29
C ARG A 425 13.63 1.95 26.48
N LEU A 426 13.27 2.65 25.38
CA LEU A 426 12.42 3.84 25.47
C LEU A 426 11.04 3.52 26.04
N LEU A 427 10.42 2.42 25.60
CA LEU A 427 9.12 1.96 26.11
C LEU A 427 9.21 1.64 27.62
N LYS A 428 10.22 0.87 28.01
CA LYS A 428 10.39 0.40 29.40
C LYS A 428 10.76 1.53 30.35
N ASP A 429 11.81 2.31 30.03
CA ASP A 429 12.36 3.35 30.94
C ASP A 429 11.35 4.47 31.21
N ASN A 430 10.46 4.73 30.25
CA ASN A 430 9.41 5.74 30.38
C ASN A 430 8.06 5.16 30.80
N ASN A 431 7.95 3.83 30.95
CA ASN A 431 6.71 3.13 31.27
C ASN A 431 5.56 3.54 30.34
N VAL A 432 5.78 3.43 29.03
CA VAL A 432 4.82 3.80 27.99
C VAL A 432 4.44 2.60 27.14
N SER A 433 3.21 2.56 26.66
CA SER A 433 2.66 1.43 25.90
C SER A 433 2.98 1.51 24.39
N ALA A 434 3.19 2.71 23.89
CA ALA A 434 3.57 2.98 22.50
C ALA A 434 4.29 4.32 22.39
N LEU A 435 4.97 4.53 21.26
CA LEU A 435 5.64 5.77 20.91
C LEU A 435 4.80 6.53 19.87
N VAL A 436 4.73 7.84 20.02
CA VAL A 436 4.02 8.76 19.13
C VAL A 436 5.03 9.75 18.55
N SER A 437 5.01 9.94 17.24
CA SER A 437 5.92 10.87 16.56
C SER A 437 5.28 11.50 15.32
N VAL A 438 5.95 12.45 14.70
CA VAL A 438 5.67 12.86 13.33
C VAL A 438 6.13 11.74 12.39
N THR A 439 5.31 11.36 11.42
CA THR A 439 5.69 10.31 10.45
C THR A 439 6.77 10.79 9.48
N GLY A 440 6.62 12.00 8.98
CA GLY A 440 7.55 12.60 8.02
C GLY A 440 7.20 14.04 7.69
N THR A 441 8.00 14.65 6.83
CA THR A 441 7.78 16.03 6.34
C THR A 441 6.73 16.06 5.22
N PRO A 442 6.13 17.23 4.94
CA PRO A 442 5.32 17.43 3.74
C PRO A 442 6.08 17.05 2.47
N ALA A 443 5.35 16.65 1.43
CA ALA A 443 5.93 16.24 0.16
C ALA A 443 6.89 17.31 -0.41
N SER A 444 8.14 16.92 -0.68
CA SER A 444 9.14 17.78 -1.31
C SER A 444 8.86 17.96 -2.81
N VAL A 445 9.49 18.95 -3.43
CA VAL A 445 9.40 19.18 -4.88
C VAL A 445 10.02 17.99 -5.62
N SER A 446 9.31 17.46 -6.61
CA SER A 446 9.85 16.47 -7.55
C SER A 446 10.58 17.17 -8.69
N PRO A 447 11.70 16.63 -9.18
CA PRO A 447 12.33 17.13 -10.40
C PRO A 447 11.35 17.00 -11.60
N PRO A 448 11.25 18.02 -12.48
CA PRO A 448 10.29 18.03 -13.58
C PRO A 448 10.46 16.90 -14.59
N ASP A 449 11.65 16.34 -14.70
CA ASP A 449 12.02 15.29 -15.66
C ASP A 449 12.01 13.87 -15.06
N GLY A 450 11.45 13.72 -13.85
CA GLY A 450 11.44 12.44 -13.16
C GLY A 450 12.82 11.91 -12.77
N LYS A 451 13.88 12.69 -12.98
CA LYS A 451 15.22 12.30 -12.53
C LYS A 451 15.27 12.26 -11.01
N PRO A 452 16.12 11.40 -10.44
CA PRO A 452 16.28 11.31 -9.01
C PRO A 452 16.61 12.69 -8.42
N SER A 453 15.84 13.13 -7.41
CA SER A 453 16.21 14.35 -6.69
C SER A 453 17.51 14.10 -5.93
N SER A 454 18.48 14.97 -6.12
CA SER A 454 19.74 14.99 -5.36
C SER A 454 19.54 15.20 -3.83
N GLY A 455 18.30 15.23 -3.36
CA GLY A 455 17.95 15.49 -1.97
C GLY A 455 17.98 14.29 -1.02
N VAL A 456 18.17 13.07 -1.53
CA VAL A 456 18.41 11.86 -0.72
C VAL A 456 19.69 11.21 -1.22
N THR A 457 20.80 11.92 -1.09
CA THR A 457 22.13 11.32 -1.31
C THR A 457 22.55 10.59 -0.05
N ALA A 458 23.17 9.43 -0.21
CA ALA A 458 23.85 8.71 0.87
C ALA A 458 24.98 9.55 1.54
N ASP A 459 25.25 10.73 1.01
CA ASP A 459 26.28 11.70 1.44
C ASP A 459 25.67 12.95 2.11
N LYS A 460 24.48 12.83 2.73
CA LYS A 460 24.02 13.93 3.59
C LYS A 460 24.95 14.00 4.80
N PRO A 461 25.49 15.21 5.14
CA PRO A 461 26.41 15.32 6.27
C PRO A 461 25.77 14.82 7.55
N PRO A 462 26.58 14.34 8.52
CA PRO A 462 26.10 13.69 9.76
C PRO A 462 25.10 14.49 10.59
N ASP A 463 25.00 15.78 10.38
CA ASP A 463 24.15 16.71 11.14
C ASP A 463 22.70 16.81 10.64
N ALA A 464 22.33 16.07 9.59
CA ALA A 464 21.02 16.17 8.95
C ALA A 464 20.21 14.89 8.91
N ALA A 465 20.70 13.80 9.46
CA ALA A 465 19.94 12.55 9.59
C ALA A 465 19.16 12.56 10.90
N ALA A 466 18.03 13.29 10.93
CA ALA A 466 17.03 12.98 11.93
C ALA A 466 16.64 11.52 11.73
N THR A 467 17.05 10.64 12.61
CA THR A 467 16.68 9.23 12.59
C THR A 467 15.16 9.14 12.56
N SER A 468 14.60 8.56 11.52
CA SER A 468 13.15 8.43 11.38
C SER A 468 12.64 7.29 12.25
N ILE A 469 11.49 7.47 12.91
CA ILE A 469 10.79 6.37 13.58
C ILE A 469 10.50 5.22 12.62
N THR A 470 10.27 5.53 11.34
CA THR A 470 10.06 4.56 10.27
C THR A 470 11.25 3.60 10.13
N THR A 471 12.48 4.12 10.13
CA THR A 471 13.72 3.31 10.06
C THR A 471 13.84 2.40 11.29
N TYR A 472 13.56 2.95 12.48
CA TYR A 472 13.62 2.16 13.71
C TYR A 472 12.56 1.07 13.77
N ALA A 473 11.30 1.39 13.45
CA ALA A 473 10.22 0.42 13.43
C ALA A 473 10.45 -0.70 12.40
N ALA A 474 11.01 -0.36 11.24
CA ALA A 474 11.36 -1.31 10.19
C ALA A 474 12.47 -2.26 10.64
N ALA A 475 13.61 -1.71 11.09
CA ALA A 475 14.76 -2.49 11.51
C ALA A 475 14.51 -3.29 12.81
N ALA A 476 13.61 -2.80 13.68
CA ALA A 476 13.14 -3.54 14.85
C ALA A 476 12.11 -4.63 14.51
N GLU A 477 11.59 -4.65 13.27
CA GLU A 477 10.51 -5.56 12.84
C GLU A 477 9.17 -5.29 13.57
N TYR A 478 8.99 -4.08 14.13
CA TYR A 478 7.86 -3.67 14.95
C TYR A 478 6.75 -3.02 14.12
N PRO A 479 5.48 -3.09 14.55
CA PRO A 479 4.38 -2.47 13.84
C PRO A 479 4.47 -0.94 13.90
N HIS A 480 4.00 -0.32 12.82
CA HIS A 480 3.97 1.13 12.66
C HIS A 480 2.70 1.53 11.92
N LEU A 481 1.90 2.38 12.56
CA LEU A 481 0.68 2.97 11.99
C LEU A 481 0.91 4.46 11.78
N THR A 482 0.62 4.97 10.58
CA THR A 482 0.50 6.42 10.33
C THR A 482 -0.96 6.79 10.10
N VAL A 483 -1.38 7.92 10.67
CA VAL A 483 -2.73 8.49 10.53
C VAL A 483 -2.60 9.96 10.10
N PRO A 484 -3.43 10.49 9.21
CA PRO A 484 -3.41 11.90 8.83
C PRO A 484 -3.50 12.84 10.05
N MET A 485 -2.63 13.85 10.08
CA MET A 485 -2.56 14.84 11.18
C MET A 485 -3.00 16.25 10.74
N GLY A 486 -3.23 16.45 9.46
CA GLY A 486 -3.56 17.72 8.83
C GLY A 486 -2.68 18.04 7.63
N VAL A 487 -2.63 19.31 7.27
CA VAL A 487 -1.88 19.78 6.11
C VAL A 487 -0.97 20.97 6.47
N VAL A 488 0.24 20.99 5.93
CA VAL A 488 1.16 22.12 5.95
C VAL A 488 1.20 22.71 4.55
N GLU A 489 0.81 23.97 4.40
CA GLU A 489 0.73 24.62 3.07
C GLU A 489 -0.12 23.81 2.07
N GLY A 490 -1.12 23.06 2.60
CA GLY A 490 -2.02 22.19 1.83
C GLY A 490 -1.41 20.87 1.40
N LEU A 491 -0.27 20.45 1.95
CA LEU A 491 0.34 19.14 1.76
C LEU A 491 0.20 18.31 3.04
N PRO A 492 -0.26 17.07 2.96
CA PRO A 492 -0.52 16.24 4.13
C PRO A 492 0.72 15.94 4.95
N VAL A 493 0.50 15.78 6.25
CA VAL A 493 1.44 15.22 7.22
C VAL A 493 0.71 14.22 8.11
N GLY A 494 1.44 13.26 8.68
CA GLY A 494 0.90 12.18 9.49
C GLY A 494 1.49 12.13 10.90
N ILE A 495 0.69 11.60 11.83
CA ILE A 495 1.11 11.16 13.16
C ILE A 495 1.34 9.65 13.16
N SER A 496 2.45 9.22 13.73
CA SER A 496 2.85 7.83 13.87
C SER A 496 2.55 7.27 15.24
N PHE A 497 2.13 6.00 15.25
CA PHE A 497 2.05 5.16 16.45
C PHE A 497 2.93 3.92 16.21
N THR A 498 3.90 3.68 17.10
CA THR A 498 4.82 2.53 17.03
C THR A 498 4.87 1.83 18.39
N GLY A 499 4.77 0.52 18.40
CA GLY A 499 4.78 -0.28 19.62
C GLY A 499 5.66 -1.51 19.49
N PRO A 500 5.75 -2.36 20.53
CA PRO A 500 6.48 -3.62 20.47
C PRO A 500 5.84 -4.60 19.46
N GLN A 501 6.54 -5.69 19.14
CA GLN A 501 5.98 -6.74 18.28
C GLN A 501 4.58 -7.16 18.74
N TRP A 502 3.71 -7.42 17.76
CA TRP A 502 2.32 -7.90 17.97
C TRP A 502 1.40 -6.90 18.67
N SER A 503 1.72 -5.61 18.63
CA SER A 503 0.88 -4.56 19.22
C SER A 503 -0.09 -3.90 18.25
N GLU A 504 -0.34 -4.46 17.07
CA GLU A 504 -1.21 -3.89 16.03
C GLU A 504 -2.59 -3.49 16.57
N ALA A 505 -3.22 -4.35 17.37
CA ALA A 505 -4.54 -4.07 17.94
C ALA A 505 -4.54 -2.80 18.79
N ASN A 506 -3.50 -2.60 19.59
CA ASN A 506 -3.32 -1.40 20.41
C ASN A 506 -3.08 -0.17 19.54
N LEU A 507 -2.17 -0.27 18.55
CA LEU A 507 -1.87 0.86 17.66
C LEU A 507 -3.09 1.28 16.85
N LEU A 508 -3.85 0.31 16.33
CA LEU A 508 -5.11 0.57 15.63
C LEU A 508 -6.14 1.24 16.56
N ALA A 509 -6.26 0.77 17.81
CA ALA A 509 -7.16 1.39 18.79
C ALA A 509 -6.76 2.84 19.10
N TYR A 510 -5.45 3.13 19.24
CA TYR A 510 -4.96 4.49 19.51
C TYR A 510 -5.16 5.39 18.29
N GLY A 511 -4.80 4.90 17.10
CA GLY A 511 -5.00 5.63 15.84
C GLY A 511 -6.48 5.89 15.56
N TYR A 512 -7.36 4.91 15.80
CA TYR A 512 -8.79 5.05 15.62
C TYR A 512 -9.40 6.08 16.58
N THR A 513 -9.05 6.01 17.88
CA THR A 513 -9.49 7.00 18.87
C THR A 513 -9.06 8.41 18.48
N TYR A 514 -7.82 8.56 18.02
CA TYR A 514 -7.31 9.83 17.52
C TYR A 514 -8.09 10.28 16.27
N GLU A 515 -8.22 9.42 15.25
CA GLU A 515 -8.90 9.72 13.98
C GLU A 515 -10.34 10.20 14.21
N GLN A 516 -11.10 9.48 15.05
CA GLN A 516 -12.50 9.79 15.34
C GLN A 516 -12.67 11.10 16.10
N ALA A 517 -11.66 11.55 16.83
CA ALA A 517 -11.70 12.81 17.57
C ALA A 517 -11.12 13.98 16.77
N ALA A 518 -10.10 13.73 15.93
CA ALA A 518 -9.37 14.77 15.23
C ALA A 518 -10.01 15.16 13.89
N HIS A 519 -10.57 14.19 13.14
CA HIS A 519 -11.06 14.35 11.76
C HIS A 519 -10.07 15.12 10.87
N ALA A 520 -8.77 14.82 11.01
CA ALA A 520 -7.68 15.63 10.47
C ALA A 520 -7.38 15.36 8.99
N ARG A 521 -7.98 14.30 8.40
CA ARG A 521 -7.79 14.01 6.98
C ARG A 521 -8.43 15.08 6.10
N VAL A 522 -7.65 15.58 5.15
CA VAL A 522 -8.10 16.52 4.11
C VAL A 522 -7.95 15.81 2.77
N ALA A 523 -9.03 15.64 2.03
CA ALA A 523 -8.98 15.00 0.72
C ALA A 523 -8.28 15.88 -0.33
N PRO A 524 -7.62 15.29 -1.36
CA PRO A 524 -6.94 16.08 -2.40
C PRO A 524 -7.89 16.79 -3.36
N GLY A 525 -9.19 16.52 -3.28
CA GLY A 525 -10.22 16.98 -4.19
C GLY A 525 -10.63 15.90 -5.19
N GLU A 526 -11.74 16.13 -5.89
CA GLU A 526 -12.30 15.14 -6.82
C GLU A 526 -11.56 15.06 -8.16
N GLY A 527 -10.70 16.04 -8.44
CA GLY A 527 -10.00 16.25 -9.70
C GLY A 527 -10.65 17.35 -10.56
N PRO A 528 -10.04 17.79 -11.68
CA PRO A 528 -8.76 17.28 -12.19
C PRO A 528 -7.56 17.64 -11.31
N TYR A 529 -6.52 16.80 -11.35
CA TYR A 529 -5.28 17.00 -10.58
C TYR A 529 -4.25 17.77 -11.41
N GLY A 530 -3.42 18.58 -10.74
CA GLY A 530 -2.42 19.41 -11.40
C GLY A 530 -1.50 20.11 -10.40
N PRO A 531 -0.59 20.96 -10.89
CA PRO A 531 0.22 21.83 -10.04
C PRO A 531 -0.68 22.72 -9.19
N LYS A 532 -0.32 22.87 -7.91
CA LYS A 532 -1.02 23.79 -7.03
C LYS A 532 -0.77 25.22 -7.47
N GLN A 533 -1.80 25.97 -7.79
CA GLN A 533 -1.66 27.38 -8.07
C GLN A 533 -1.11 28.08 -6.81
N GLN A 534 0.06 28.70 -6.93
CA GLN A 534 0.52 29.61 -5.87
C GLN A 534 -0.51 30.72 -5.75
N PRO A 535 -0.93 31.10 -4.52
CA PRO A 535 -1.74 32.29 -4.36
C PRO A 535 -0.98 33.43 -5.04
N SER A 536 -1.61 34.08 -6.03
CA SER A 536 -1.07 35.26 -6.69
C SER A 536 -0.73 36.26 -5.59
N GLY A 537 0.57 36.46 -5.37
CA GLY A 537 1.05 37.40 -4.38
C GLY A 537 0.39 38.73 -4.63
N GLY A 538 -0.51 39.15 -3.75
CA GLY A 538 -1.00 40.50 -3.72
C GLY A 538 0.20 41.41 -3.47
N THR A 539 0.51 42.22 -4.48
CA THR A 539 1.46 43.35 -4.41
C THR A 539 0.97 44.37 -3.40
#